data_75e06cd174ba1f39d39bf5d205f23bc9
#
_entry.id   75e06cd174ba1f39d39bf5d205f23bc9
#
_cell.length_a   1.000
_cell.length_b   1.000
_cell.length_c   1.000
_cell.angle_alpha   90.00
_cell.angle_beta   90.00
_cell.angle_gamma   90.00
#
_symmetry.space_group_name_H-M   'P 1'
#
loop_
_entity.id
_entity.type
_entity.pdbx_description
1 polymer ?
#
loop_
_entity_poly.entity_id
_entity_poly.type
_entity_poly.pdbx_seq_one_letter_code
_entity_poly.pdbx_strand_id
1 'polypeptide(L)'
;MWLYKRSWGSVLAVVACVLPMAMGVPSAQAAVQSPFRDVGPMTPHLGDIRWLASAGISTGWPMGDGTSEFRGMDTVKRQDMAAFLRREATRSTVSDAASWKPSTADRTRFRDVRCIAGNPNGANTPHCEDILWLAHAGISTGWKEQDGSTTFRGMSPIVRQDMAAFLKRLADKADKADGVTPKTDFTDVTNRTPHVAEVQWLGGSGISQGYRNANGTWRFEGMTPVYRQDMAAFIHRLDNLFNCERNKTLIKEAWTETVAHPAEEKVVTPGHYETVIIKDKEWVPPVTKEEPVYETQNVEMYRFPDGYERPSSQGRVTDEEMDAHGEYYTTYYKTTQVQTGTTTVIVTPGYWTNPVTEQKWVDPVTETIPAWTETIEHPAEYKITLVNCRVA
;
A
#
# COMPACT_ATOMS: atom_id res chain seq x y z
N MET A 1 78.17 53.18 -9.72
CA MET A 1 79.58 53.30 -9.26
C MET A 1 79.97 51.89 -8.80
N TRP A 2 80.85 51.31 -9.65
CA TRP A 2 81.82 50.25 -9.37
C TRP A 2 81.41 48.98 -8.71
N LEU A 3 81.33 47.82 -9.47
CA LEU A 3 82.41 46.84 -9.76
C LEU A 3 82.94 46.10 -8.52
N TYR A 4 82.82 44.78 -8.47
CA TYR A 4 83.86 43.84 -8.83
C TYR A 4 83.46 42.38 -8.86
N LYS A 5 83.80 41.70 -9.93
CA LYS A 5 83.85 40.25 -10.12
C LYS A 5 84.69 39.54 -9.07
N ARG A 6 84.36 38.30 -8.74
CA ARG A 6 85.32 37.19 -8.82
C ARG A 6 84.65 35.84 -8.86
N SER A 7 84.94 35.11 -9.84
CA SER A 7 84.76 33.71 -10.10
C SER A 7 85.72 32.85 -9.28
N TRP A 8 85.29 31.66 -8.91
CA TRP A 8 86.01 30.38 -8.73
C TRP A 8 84.94 29.35 -8.50
N GLY A 9 84.71 28.34 -9.23
CA GLY A 9 85.50 27.31 -9.83
C GLY A 9 85.32 26.01 -9.08
N SER A 10 84.49 25.10 -9.70
CA SER A 10 84.65 23.66 -9.60
C SER A 10 84.41 22.95 -8.27
N VAL A 11 83.44 22.07 -8.21
CA VAL A 11 83.60 20.58 -8.28
C VAL A 11 82.23 19.95 -8.29
N LEU A 12 81.92 19.28 -9.37
CA LEU A 12 80.77 18.35 -9.47
C LEU A 12 81.06 17.12 -8.60
N ALA A 13 80.35 17.00 -7.50
CA ALA A 13 80.17 15.70 -6.83
C ALA A 13 78.75 15.21 -7.17
N VAL A 14 78.67 14.28 -8.11
CA VAL A 14 77.46 13.53 -8.40
C VAL A 14 77.25 12.54 -7.25
N VAL A 15 76.42 12.92 -6.28
CA VAL A 15 75.88 11.98 -5.31
C VAL A 15 74.63 11.36 -5.94
N ALA A 16 74.76 10.13 -6.46
CA ALA A 16 73.63 9.30 -6.87
C ALA A 16 72.87 8.89 -5.62
N CYS A 17 71.85 9.65 -5.27
CA CYS A 17 70.81 9.16 -4.34
C CYS A 17 70.01 8.04 -5.00
N VAL A 18 70.37 6.81 -4.72
CA VAL A 18 69.51 5.65 -4.94
C VAL A 18 68.39 5.76 -3.94
N LEU A 19 67.28 6.34 -4.37
CA LEU A 19 66.00 6.21 -3.65
C LEU A 19 65.52 4.75 -3.77
N PRO A 20 65.28 4.01 -2.67
CA PRO A 20 64.63 2.75 -2.76
C PRO A 20 63.19 3.04 -3.23
N MET A 21 62.84 2.59 -4.44
CA MET A 21 61.46 2.45 -4.83
C MET A 21 60.82 1.43 -3.84
N ALA A 22 60.21 1.97 -2.80
CA ALA A 22 59.21 1.19 -2.07
C ALA A 22 58.08 0.86 -3.06
N MET A 23 58.16 -0.31 -3.68
CA MET A 23 56.99 -0.93 -4.28
C MET A 23 55.95 -1.05 -3.17
N GLY A 24 55.06 -0.06 -3.11
CA GLY A 24 53.85 -0.17 -2.32
C GLY A 24 53.10 -1.42 -2.82
N VAL A 25 53.25 -2.52 -2.09
CA VAL A 25 52.31 -3.64 -2.19
C VAL A 25 50.94 -3.00 -2.01
N PRO A 26 50.05 -3.10 -3.02
CA PRO A 26 48.66 -2.71 -2.76
C PRO A 26 48.25 -3.46 -1.52
N SER A 27 47.97 -2.74 -0.43
CA SER A 27 47.32 -3.33 0.73
C SER A 27 46.06 -4.00 0.19
N ALA A 28 46.08 -5.33 0.12
CA ALA A 28 44.89 -6.10 -0.13
C ALA A 28 43.93 -5.66 0.96
N GLN A 29 42.99 -4.75 0.62
CA GLN A 29 41.87 -4.46 1.49
C GLN A 29 41.28 -5.82 1.86
N ALA A 30 41.45 -6.23 3.11
CA ALA A 30 40.92 -7.48 3.60
C ALA A 30 39.44 -7.47 3.22
N ALA A 31 39.11 -8.27 2.22
CA ALA A 31 37.73 -8.39 1.75
C ALA A 31 36.93 -8.78 2.98
N VAL A 32 36.08 -7.88 3.47
CA VAL A 32 35.23 -8.13 4.64
C VAL A 32 34.50 -9.44 4.36
N GLN A 33 34.87 -10.50 5.08
CA GLN A 33 34.27 -11.81 4.88
C GLN A 33 32.80 -11.76 5.27
N SER A 34 31.97 -12.54 4.57
CA SER A 34 30.59 -12.74 4.99
C SER A 34 30.55 -13.44 6.35
N PRO A 35 29.57 -13.11 7.21
CA PRO A 35 29.36 -13.86 8.47
C PRO A 35 28.80 -15.28 8.22
N PHE A 36 28.49 -15.61 6.96
CA PHE A 36 27.92 -16.90 6.58
C PHE A 36 28.97 -17.76 5.85
N ARG A 37 29.16 -18.98 6.27
CA ARG A 37 30.20 -19.89 5.75
C ARG A 37 29.98 -20.30 4.29
N ASP A 38 28.70 -20.29 3.83
CA ASP A 38 28.28 -20.65 2.49
C ASP A 38 28.24 -19.44 1.51
N VAL A 39 28.71 -18.27 1.95
CA VAL A 39 28.70 -17.05 1.15
C VAL A 39 30.12 -16.60 0.88
N GLY A 40 30.58 -16.84 -0.35
CA GLY A 40 31.93 -16.54 -0.82
C GLY A 40 31.98 -15.41 -1.88
N PRO A 41 33.16 -15.09 -2.39
CA PRO A 41 33.36 -13.98 -3.33
C PRO A 41 32.53 -14.08 -4.63
N MET A 42 32.17 -15.29 -5.05
CA MET A 42 31.38 -15.55 -6.26
C MET A 42 29.87 -15.69 -6.00
N THR A 43 29.44 -15.56 -4.76
CA THR A 43 28.01 -15.63 -4.43
C THR A 43 27.27 -14.43 -5.02
N PRO A 44 26.23 -14.65 -5.82
CA PRO A 44 25.38 -13.55 -6.30
C PRO A 44 24.85 -12.71 -5.13
N HIS A 45 24.75 -11.42 -5.33
CA HIS A 45 24.26 -10.51 -4.29
C HIS A 45 25.08 -10.50 -2.98
N LEU A 46 26.36 -10.82 -3.06
CA LEU A 46 27.27 -10.86 -1.90
C LEU A 46 27.19 -9.57 -1.06
N GLY A 47 27.18 -8.40 -1.71
CA GLY A 47 27.07 -7.10 -1.04
C GLY A 47 25.75 -6.95 -0.29
N ASP A 48 24.65 -7.34 -0.91
CA ASP A 48 23.31 -7.27 -0.34
C ASP A 48 23.14 -8.24 0.85
N ILE A 49 23.71 -9.45 0.73
CA ILE A 49 23.69 -10.45 1.80
C ILE A 49 24.48 -9.94 3.03
N ARG A 50 25.65 -9.35 2.81
CA ARG A 50 26.46 -8.74 3.89
C ARG A 50 25.73 -7.59 4.55
N TRP A 51 25.13 -6.72 3.75
CA TRP A 51 24.31 -5.63 4.26
C TRP A 51 23.16 -6.16 5.10
N LEU A 52 22.41 -7.16 4.62
CA LEU A 52 21.28 -7.78 5.32
C LEU A 52 21.68 -8.34 6.69
N ALA A 53 22.87 -8.93 6.77
CA ALA A 53 23.43 -9.42 8.02
C ALA A 53 23.83 -8.27 8.97
N SER A 54 24.54 -7.27 8.45
CA SER A 54 24.98 -6.10 9.25
C SER A 54 23.80 -5.26 9.74
N ALA A 55 22.71 -5.21 8.98
CA ALA A 55 21.47 -4.57 9.35
C ALA A 55 20.63 -5.37 10.38
N GLY A 56 21.08 -6.58 10.76
CA GLY A 56 20.35 -7.44 11.69
C GLY A 56 19.05 -8.03 11.14
N ILE A 57 18.83 -7.95 9.83
CA ILE A 57 17.61 -8.45 9.19
C ILE A 57 17.66 -9.96 9.04
N SER A 58 18.83 -10.52 8.67
CA SER A 58 19.06 -11.97 8.64
C SER A 58 20.25 -12.38 9.51
N THR A 59 20.02 -13.36 10.38
CA THR A 59 21.07 -13.99 11.18
C THR A 59 21.56 -15.32 10.60
N GLY A 60 20.96 -15.76 9.48
CA GLY A 60 21.21 -17.08 8.90
C GLY A 60 20.69 -18.24 9.78
N TRP A 61 21.12 -19.44 9.43
CA TRP A 61 20.86 -20.67 10.20
C TRP A 61 22.09 -21.01 11.04
N PRO A 62 21.97 -21.06 12.35
CA PRO A 62 23.09 -21.51 13.19
C PRO A 62 23.40 -22.98 12.93
N MET A 63 24.67 -23.28 12.83
CA MET A 63 25.20 -24.63 12.67
C MET A 63 25.76 -25.13 13.99
N GLY A 64 25.81 -26.41 14.17
CA GLY A 64 26.29 -27.01 15.42
C GLY A 64 27.76 -26.72 15.75
N ASP A 65 28.53 -26.19 14.82
CA ASP A 65 29.93 -25.81 14.92
C ASP A 65 30.15 -24.32 15.28
N GLY A 66 29.09 -23.59 15.58
CA GLY A 66 29.14 -22.17 15.91
C GLY A 66 29.18 -21.23 14.71
N THR A 67 29.15 -21.75 13.49
CA THR A 67 28.99 -20.98 12.24
C THR A 67 27.53 -20.80 11.88
N SER A 68 27.25 -19.98 10.85
CA SER A 68 25.92 -19.83 10.28
C SER A 68 25.96 -19.94 8.75
N GLU A 69 24.84 -20.39 8.18
CA GLU A 69 24.63 -20.43 6.73
C GLU A 69 23.53 -19.45 6.32
N PHE A 70 23.71 -18.82 5.18
CA PHE A 70 22.68 -17.96 4.57
C PHE A 70 21.68 -18.74 3.74
N ARG A 71 22.13 -19.80 3.07
CA ARG A 71 21.34 -20.65 2.16
C ARG A 71 20.70 -19.84 1.04
N GLY A 72 21.54 -19.12 0.29
CA GLY A 72 21.10 -18.15 -0.72
C GLY A 72 20.19 -18.73 -1.80
N MET A 73 20.34 -20.02 -2.14
CA MET A 73 19.53 -20.72 -3.15
C MET A 73 18.24 -21.35 -2.61
N ASP A 74 17.99 -21.30 -1.31
CA ASP A 74 16.71 -21.71 -0.77
C ASP A 74 15.62 -20.67 -1.09
N THR A 75 14.40 -21.13 -1.36
CA THR A 75 13.26 -20.24 -1.57
C THR A 75 12.81 -19.62 -0.25
N VAL A 76 12.48 -18.33 -0.30
CA VAL A 76 11.95 -17.60 0.86
C VAL A 76 10.54 -18.07 1.15
N LYS A 77 10.31 -18.50 2.39
CA LYS A 77 8.96 -18.81 2.88
C LYS A 77 8.25 -17.53 3.30
N ARG A 78 6.94 -17.50 3.15
CA ARG A 78 6.12 -16.32 3.50
C ARG A 78 6.29 -15.91 4.96
N GLN A 79 6.43 -16.86 5.89
CA GLN A 79 6.68 -16.56 7.31
C GLN A 79 8.05 -15.92 7.55
N ASP A 80 9.09 -16.33 6.82
CA ASP A 80 10.43 -15.75 6.92
C ASP A 80 10.44 -14.34 6.32
N MET A 81 9.70 -14.16 5.21
CA MET A 81 9.52 -12.83 4.62
C MET A 81 8.85 -11.86 5.60
N ALA A 82 7.88 -12.34 6.39
CA ALA A 82 7.24 -11.50 7.40
C ALA A 82 8.26 -10.96 8.41
N ALA A 83 9.19 -11.81 8.88
CA ALA A 83 10.25 -11.39 9.79
C ALA A 83 11.21 -10.38 9.15
N PHE A 84 11.61 -10.60 7.90
CA PHE A 84 12.50 -9.69 7.19
C PHE A 84 11.86 -8.31 7.01
N LEU A 85 10.60 -8.26 6.58
CA LEU A 85 9.89 -7.00 6.38
C LEU A 85 9.67 -6.23 7.68
N ARG A 86 9.31 -6.91 8.77
CA ARG A 86 9.15 -6.23 10.06
C ARG A 86 10.46 -5.71 10.62
N ARG A 87 11.56 -6.43 10.44
CA ARG A 87 12.90 -5.97 10.85
C ARG A 87 13.34 -4.77 10.03
N GLU A 88 13.08 -4.79 8.70
CA GLU A 88 13.33 -3.62 7.86
C GLU A 88 12.45 -2.44 8.25
N ALA A 89 11.18 -2.65 8.51
CA ALA A 89 10.26 -1.62 8.98
C ALA A 89 10.72 -1.02 10.32
N THR A 90 11.20 -1.84 11.25
CA THR A 90 11.74 -1.40 12.53
C THR A 90 12.99 -0.54 12.33
N ARG A 91 13.90 -0.97 11.47
CA ARG A 91 15.12 -0.24 11.14
C ARG A 91 14.82 1.11 10.47
N SER A 92 13.85 1.14 9.59
CA SER A 92 13.41 2.33 8.85
C SER A 92 12.41 3.19 9.64
N THR A 93 12.26 2.94 10.93
CA THR A 93 11.40 3.70 11.86
C THR A 93 9.93 3.78 11.40
N VAL A 94 9.45 2.76 10.70
CA VAL A 94 8.03 2.66 10.34
C VAL A 94 7.21 2.57 11.63
N SER A 95 6.17 3.40 11.70
CA SER A 95 5.27 3.51 12.85
C SER A 95 4.89 2.12 13.38
N ASP A 96 4.98 1.94 14.69
CA ASP A 96 4.62 0.76 15.46
C ASP A 96 5.40 -0.55 15.20
N ALA A 97 6.20 -0.66 14.14
CA ALA A 97 6.87 -1.91 13.76
C ALA A 97 7.67 -2.56 14.90
N ALA A 98 8.39 -1.75 15.68
CA ALA A 98 9.19 -2.22 16.80
C ALA A 98 8.37 -2.55 18.06
N SER A 99 7.34 -1.75 18.35
CA SER A 99 6.64 -1.75 19.62
C SER A 99 5.33 -2.55 19.61
N TRP A 100 4.72 -2.74 18.45
CA TRP A 100 3.42 -3.40 18.33
C TRP A 100 3.46 -4.85 18.84
N LYS A 101 2.43 -5.21 19.58
CA LYS A 101 2.19 -6.58 20.05
C LYS A 101 0.77 -7.03 19.72
N PRO A 102 0.59 -8.29 19.30
CA PRO A 102 -0.73 -8.77 18.94
C PRO A 102 -1.67 -8.86 20.15
N SER A 103 -2.89 -8.34 19.98
CA SER A 103 -4.01 -8.56 20.89
C SER A 103 -4.53 -10.01 20.80
N THR A 104 -5.48 -10.37 21.65
CA THR A 104 -6.16 -11.67 21.56
C THR A 104 -6.88 -11.83 20.21
N ALA A 105 -7.52 -10.77 19.71
CA ALA A 105 -8.21 -10.78 18.42
C ALA A 105 -7.22 -10.96 17.25
N ASP A 106 -6.06 -10.30 17.28
CA ASP A 106 -5.05 -10.46 16.24
C ASP A 106 -4.56 -11.91 16.14
N ARG A 107 -4.42 -12.60 17.29
CA ARG A 107 -3.92 -14.00 17.37
C ARG A 107 -4.87 -15.00 16.72
N THR A 108 -6.12 -14.66 16.47
CA THR A 108 -7.11 -15.50 15.81
C THR A 108 -7.31 -15.16 14.33
N ARG A 109 -6.57 -14.18 13.81
CA ARG A 109 -6.76 -13.67 12.45
C ARG A 109 -6.53 -14.72 11.36
N PHE A 110 -5.55 -15.59 11.54
CA PHE A 110 -5.22 -16.66 10.59
C PHE A 110 -5.35 -18.02 11.24
N ARG A 111 -6.16 -18.90 10.65
CA ARG A 111 -6.40 -20.24 11.15
C ARG A 111 -5.14 -21.10 11.28
N ASP A 112 -4.18 -20.88 10.37
CA ASP A 112 -2.93 -21.64 10.28
C ASP A 112 -1.75 -20.99 11.00
N VAL A 113 -1.97 -19.90 11.75
CA VAL A 113 -0.94 -19.21 12.53
C VAL A 113 -1.25 -19.35 14.02
N ARG A 114 -0.47 -20.14 14.70
CA ARG A 114 -0.54 -20.27 16.15
C ARG A 114 0.45 -19.30 16.80
N CYS A 115 -0.07 -18.40 17.65
CA CYS A 115 0.74 -17.39 18.31
C CYS A 115 0.28 -17.21 19.76
N ILE A 116 0.87 -17.96 20.69
CA ILE A 116 0.52 -17.97 22.11
C ILE A 116 1.47 -17.01 22.83
N ALA A 117 0.93 -16.08 23.63
CA ALA A 117 1.71 -15.16 24.44
C ALA A 117 2.52 -15.90 25.51
N GLY A 118 3.77 -15.50 25.70
CA GLY A 118 4.62 -16.05 26.77
C GLY A 118 5.05 -17.50 26.58
N ASN A 119 4.81 -18.11 25.41
CA ASN A 119 5.26 -19.48 25.14
C ASN A 119 6.46 -19.48 24.15
N PRO A 120 7.70 -19.41 24.64
CA PRO A 120 8.88 -19.42 23.79
C PRO A 120 9.21 -20.82 23.25
N ASN A 121 8.62 -21.88 23.78
CA ASN A 121 9.06 -23.26 23.54
C ASN A 121 8.14 -23.99 22.52
N GLY A 122 8.36 -23.75 21.26
CA GLY A 122 8.08 -24.75 20.22
C GLY A 122 6.66 -24.96 19.72
N ALA A 123 5.63 -24.39 20.35
CA ALA A 123 4.24 -24.55 19.92
C ALA A 123 3.73 -23.43 18.98
N ASN A 124 4.48 -22.36 18.84
CA ASN A 124 4.12 -21.23 17.98
C ASN A 124 4.57 -21.45 16.54
N THR A 125 3.80 -20.92 15.59
CA THR A 125 4.27 -20.78 14.21
C THR A 125 5.52 -19.90 14.22
N PRO A 126 6.61 -20.29 13.53
CA PRO A 126 7.78 -19.42 13.41
C PRO A 126 7.38 -18.04 12.92
N HIS A 127 7.93 -16.98 13.52
CA HIS A 127 7.65 -15.59 13.15
C HIS A 127 6.17 -15.18 13.29
N CYS A 128 5.41 -15.83 14.19
CA CYS A 128 3.98 -15.59 14.30
C CYS A 128 3.64 -14.11 14.61
N GLU A 129 4.41 -13.44 15.47
CA GLU A 129 4.18 -12.02 15.77
C GLU A 129 4.51 -11.12 14.56
N ASP A 130 5.50 -11.50 13.74
CA ASP A 130 5.83 -10.77 12.51
C ASP A 130 4.74 -10.95 11.44
N ILE A 131 4.19 -12.15 11.32
CA ILE A 131 3.04 -12.44 10.45
C ILE A 131 1.84 -11.59 10.86
N LEU A 132 1.52 -11.55 12.15
CA LEU A 132 0.39 -10.79 12.67
C LEU A 132 0.60 -9.27 12.52
N TRP A 133 1.85 -8.81 12.67
CA TRP A 133 2.18 -7.41 12.38
C TRP A 133 1.97 -7.05 10.91
N LEU A 134 2.35 -7.91 9.94
CA LEU A 134 2.07 -7.68 8.52
C LEU A 134 0.58 -7.51 8.26
N ALA A 135 -0.25 -8.27 8.97
CA ALA A 135 -1.70 -8.16 8.85
C ALA A 135 -2.24 -6.87 9.46
N HIS A 136 -1.73 -6.49 10.64
CA HIS A 136 -2.03 -5.23 11.31
C HIS A 136 -1.62 -4.02 10.45
N ALA A 137 -0.43 -4.06 9.88
CA ALA A 137 0.11 -3.01 9.02
C ALA A 137 -0.58 -2.92 7.63
N GLY A 138 -1.50 -3.84 7.31
CA GLY A 138 -2.16 -3.89 6.00
C GLY A 138 -1.29 -4.43 4.85
N ILE A 139 -0.09 -4.97 5.15
CA ILE A 139 0.84 -5.49 4.15
C ILE A 139 0.36 -6.83 3.60
N SER A 140 -0.19 -7.69 4.45
CA SER A 140 -0.74 -8.98 4.05
C SER A 140 -2.15 -9.19 4.61
N THR A 141 -3.10 -9.55 3.74
CA THR A 141 -4.47 -9.89 4.15
C THR A 141 -4.68 -11.40 4.31
N GLY A 142 -3.72 -12.22 3.86
CA GLY A 142 -3.88 -13.68 3.75
C GLY A 142 -4.80 -14.10 2.62
N TRP A 143 -5.26 -15.34 2.68
CA TRP A 143 -6.21 -15.92 1.74
C TRP A 143 -7.52 -16.25 2.43
N LYS A 144 -8.63 -15.89 1.82
CA LYS A 144 -9.94 -16.38 2.21
C LYS A 144 -10.12 -17.80 1.71
N GLU A 145 -10.42 -18.72 2.61
CA GLU A 145 -10.75 -20.10 2.29
C GLU A 145 -12.25 -20.28 2.00
N GLN A 146 -12.62 -21.41 1.42
CA GLN A 146 -14.02 -21.68 1.08
C GLN A 146 -14.96 -21.71 2.31
N ASP A 147 -14.44 -22.07 3.48
CA ASP A 147 -15.15 -22.08 4.74
C ASP A 147 -15.28 -20.69 5.41
N GLY A 148 -14.83 -19.63 4.72
CA GLY A 148 -14.85 -18.25 5.21
C GLY A 148 -13.68 -17.91 6.14
N SER A 149 -12.87 -18.88 6.55
CA SER A 149 -11.66 -18.62 7.35
C SER A 149 -10.57 -17.93 6.54
N THR A 150 -9.59 -17.39 7.23
CA THR A 150 -8.41 -16.78 6.58
C THR A 150 -7.14 -17.54 6.97
N THR A 151 -6.27 -17.80 6.00
CA THR A 151 -4.95 -18.43 6.19
C THR A 151 -3.83 -17.52 5.75
N PHE A 152 -2.66 -17.66 6.34
CA PHE A 152 -1.44 -16.96 5.93
C PHE A 152 -0.57 -17.79 4.99
N ARG A 153 -0.64 -19.12 5.09
CA ARG A 153 0.15 -20.10 4.34
C ARG A 153 1.65 -19.87 4.50
N GLY A 154 2.11 -19.76 5.77
CA GLY A 154 3.46 -19.36 6.14
C GLY A 154 4.59 -20.19 5.53
N MET A 155 4.38 -21.50 5.34
CA MET A 155 5.35 -22.42 4.76
C MET A 155 5.44 -22.39 3.22
N SER A 156 4.48 -21.74 2.55
CA SER A 156 4.53 -21.62 1.08
C SER A 156 5.66 -20.69 0.65
N PRO A 157 6.38 -21.01 -0.44
CA PRO A 157 7.32 -20.06 -1.04
C PRO A 157 6.59 -18.78 -1.45
N ILE A 158 7.24 -17.64 -1.25
CA ILE A 158 6.74 -16.39 -1.82
C ILE A 158 7.16 -16.28 -3.28
N VAL A 159 6.22 -15.88 -4.15
CA VAL A 159 6.50 -15.62 -5.55
C VAL A 159 6.77 -14.14 -5.78
N ARG A 160 7.43 -13.79 -6.87
CA ARG A 160 7.92 -12.44 -7.16
C ARG A 160 6.81 -11.38 -7.19
N GLN A 161 5.64 -11.70 -7.74
CA GLN A 161 4.50 -10.77 -7.76
C GLN A 161 3.92 -10.51 -6.36
N ASP A 162 3.86 -11.52 -5.50
CA ASP A 162 3.41 -11.35 -4.10
C ASP A 162 4.44 -10.56 -3.29
N MET A 163 5.73 -10.80 -3.55
CA MET A 163 6.81 -10.02 -2.98
C MET A 163 6.68 -8.54 -3.37
N ALA A 164 6.38 -8.24 -4.66
CA ALA A 164 6.16 -6.88 -5.13
C ALA A 164 5.07 -6.19 -4.31
N ALA A 165 3.94 -6.90 -4.07
CA ALA A 165 2.85 -6.38 -3.25
C ALA A 165 3.29 -6.08 -1.81
N PHE A 166 4.07 -6.96 -1.20
CA PHE A 166 4.56 -6.76 0.16
C PHE A 166 5.51 -5.56 0.27
N LEU A 167 6.46 -5.44 -0.64
CA LEU A 167 7.44 -4.34 -0.65
C LEU A 167 6.76 -2.99 -0.91
N LYS A 168 5.84 -2.92 -1.88
CA LYS A 168 5.08 -1.69 -2.18
C LYS A 168 4.25 -1.25 -0.98
N ARG A 169 3.49 -2.18 -0.36
CA ARG A 169 2.65 -1.86 0.80
C ARG A 169 3.47 -1.46 2.02
N LEU A 170 4.68 -2.04 2.19
CA LEU A 170 5.59 -1.55 3.22
C LEU A 170 6.08 -0.13 2.91
N ALA A 171 6.38 0.17 1.64
CA ALA A 171 6.75 1.51 1.23
C ALA A 171 5.62 2.53 1.42
N ASP A 172 4.35 2.12 1.15
CA ASP A 172 3.17 2.95 1.43
C ASP A 172 3.03 3.21 2.94
N LYS A 173 3.17 2.18 3.76
CA LYS A 173 3.11 2.30 5.23
C LYS A 173 4.20 3.21 5.79
N ALA A 174 5.34 3.29 5.10
CA ALA A 174 6.47 4.14 5.45
C ALA A 174 6.37 5.57 4.86
N ASP A 175 5.32 5.91 4.10
CA ASP A 175 5.21 7.14 3.31
C ASP A 175 6.39 7.34 2.34
N LYS A 176 6.89 6.24 1.77
CA LYS A 176 8.09 6.20 0.91
C LYS A 176 7.83 5.62 -0.49
N ALA A 177 6.58 5.36 -0.84
CA ALA A 177 6.23 4.80 -2.14
C ALA A 177 6.14 5.83 -3.27
N ASP A 178 5.91 7.09 -2.93
CA ASP A 178 5.71 8.17 -3.89
C ASP A 178 6.99 8.58 -4.62
N GLY A 179 6.81 9.17 -5.81
CA GLY A 179 7.91 9.65 -6.66
C GLY A 179 8.51 8.59 -7.59
N VAL A 180 8.00 7.37 -7.54
CA VAL A 180 8.40 6.28 -8.44
C VAL A 180 7.54 6.30 -9.70
N THR A 181 8.18 6.38 -10.87
CA THR A 181 7.49 6.20 -12.15
C THR A 181 7.37 4.70 -12.44
N PRO A 182 6.15 4.13 -12.55
CA PRO A 182 5.96 2.71 -12.82
C PRO A 182 6.61 2.26 -14.14
N LYS A 183 7.19 1.07 -14.15
CA LYS A 183 7.72 0.41 -15.35
C LYS A 183 6.64 -0.48 -15.95
N THR A 184 6.18 -0.16 -17.15
CA THR A 184 5.04 -0.81 -17.80
C THR A 184 5.43 -1.71 -18.98
N ASP A 185 6.73 -1.86 -19.26
CA ASP A 185 7.27 -2.54 -20.46
C ASP A 185 7.65 -4.01 -20.24
N PHE A 186 7.17 -4.65 -19.18
CA PHE A 186 7.32 -6.08 -18.99
C PHE A 186 6.43 -6.87 -19.94
N THR A 187 7.02 -7.75 -20.75
CA THR A 187 6.30 -8.50 -21.80
C THR A 187 5.34 -9.56 -21.27
N ASP A 188 5.52 -9.98 -20.03
CA ASP A 188 4.73 -11.00 -19.34
C ASP A 188 3.81 -10.45 -18.26
N VAL A 189 3.70 -9.12 -18.14
CA VAL A 189 2.82 -8.43 -17.20
C VAL A 189 1.70 -7.76 -17.96
N THR A 190 0.48 -8.17 -17.68
CA THR A 190 -0.74 -7.66 -18.30
C THR A 190 -1.68 -7.13 -17.22
N ASN A 191 -2.77 -6.48 -17.62
CA ASN A 191 -3.84 -6.07 -16.71
C ASN A 191 -4.50 -7.24 -15.92
N ARG A 192 -4.26 -8.49 -16.33
CA ARG A 192 -4.70 -9.72 -15.64
C ARG A 192 -3.69 -10.25 -14.63
N THR A 193 -2.47 -9.73 -14.65
CA THR A 193 -1.43 -10.15 -13.71
C THR A 193 -1.80 -9.70 -12.31
N PRO A 194 -1.87 -10.62 -11.31
CA PRO A 194 -2.07 -10.20 -9.94
C PRO A 194 -0.99 -9.21 -9.50
N HIS A 195 -1.39 -8.19 -8.75
CA HIS A 195 -0.48 -7.15 -8.25
C HIS A 195 0.25 -6.37 -9.36
N VAL A 196 -0.40 -6.16 -10.52
CA VAL A 196 0.21 -5.47 -11.66
C VAL A 196 0.77 -4.09 -11.28
N ALA A 197 0.05 -3.30 -10.50
CA ALA A 197 0.49 -1.97 -10.08
C ALA A 197 1.75 -2.04 -9.19
N GLU A 198 1.76 -2.99 -8.26
CA GLU A 198 2.91 -3.20 -7.38
C GLU A 198 4.12 -3.75 -8.14
N VAL A 199 3.91 -4.62 -9.12
CA VAL A 199 4.96 -5.13 -10.01
C VAL A 199 5.58 -4.00 -10.83
N GLN A 200 4.74 -3.15 -11.44
CA GLN A 200 5.20 -2.00 -12.22
C GLN A 200 5.93 -0.97 -11.33
N TRP A 201 5.41 -0.73 -10.13
CA TRP A 201 6.09 0.11 -9.14
C TRP A 201 7.45 -0.47 -8.75
N LEU A 202 7.54 -1.77 -8.48
CA LEU A 202 8.79 -2.44 -8.13
C LEU A 202 9.83 -2.32 -9.26
N GLY A 203 9.36 -2.45 -10.51
CA GLY A 203 10.20 -2.25 -11.69
C GLY A 203 10.70 -0.82 -11.81
N GLY A 204 9.81 0.15 -11.63
CA GLY A 204 10.12 1.57 -11.73
C GLY A 204 10.99 2.11 -10.59
N SER A 205 10.90 1.52 -9.40
CA SER A 205 11.74 1.86 -8.25
C SER A 205 13.19 1.40 -8.37
N GLY A 206 13.50 0.52 -9.35
CA GLY A 206 14.81 -0.11 -9.48
C GLY A 206 15.05 -1.28 -8.52
N ILE A 207 14.10 -1.60 -7.63
CA ILE A 207 14.24 -2.73 -6.69
C ILE A 207 14.35 -4.04 -7.47
N SER A 208 13.50 -4.23 -8.50
CA SER A 208 13.58 -5.37 -9.40
C SER A 208 13.36 -4.94 -10.84
N GLN A 209 14.40 -4.93 -11.62
CA GLN A 209 14.33 -4.56 -13.04
C GLN A 209 13.75 -5.67 -13.93
N GLY A 210 13.53 -6.89 -13.37
CA GLY A 210 13.15 -8.06 -14.13
C GLY A 210 14.33 -8.72 -14.82
N TYR A 211 14.02 -9.54 -15.83
CA TYR A 211 14.99 -10.26 -16.63
C TYR A 211 14.99 -9.75 -18.08
N ARG A 212 16.17 -9.51 -18.62
CA ARG A 212 16.31 -9.06 -20.00
C ARG A 212 16.23 -10.24 -20.96
N ASN A 213 15.36 -10.15 -21.95
CA ASN A 213 15.25 -11.12 -23.03
C ASN A 213 16.38 -10.92 -24.07
N ALA A 214 16.65 -11.94 -24.88
CA ALA A 214 17.65 -11.85 -25.94
C ALA A 214 17.36 -10.74 -26.99
N ASN A 215 16.08 -10.42 -27.20
CA ASN A 215 15.63 -9.33 -28.08
C ASN A 215 15.67 -7.94 -27.45
N GLY A 216 16.20 -7.83 -26.22
CA GLY A 216 16.31 -6.57 -25.50
C GLY A 216 15.09 -6.13 -24.67
N THR A 217 13.95 -6.82 -24.80
CA THR A 217 12.77 -6.58 -23.98
C THR A 217 12.95 -7.12 -22.54
N TRP A 218 12.01 -6.79 -21.66
CA TRP A 218 12.04 -7.21 -20.26
C TRP A 218 10.86 -8.13 -19.93
N ARG A 219 11.07 -9.08 -19.01
CA ARG A 219 10.03 -9.90 -18.39
C ARG A 219 10.20 -9.88 -16.88
N PHE A 220 9.10 -10.02 -16.15
CA PHE A 220 9.11 -9.97 -14.68
C PHE A 220 9.17 -11.35 -14.03
N GLU A 221 8.54 -12.35 -14.65
CA GLU A 221 8.42 -13.72 -14.15
C GLU A 221 7.74 -13.78 -12.77
N GLY A 222 6.54 -13.19 -12.68
CA GLY A 222 5.81 -12.96 -11.43
C GLY A 222 5.56 -14.20 -10.58
N MET A 223 5.39 -15.38 -11.20
CA MET A 223 5.13 -16.66 -10.51
C MET A 223 6.39 -17.39 -10.05
N THR A 224 7.58 -16.92 -10.42
CA THR A 224 8.83 -17.52 -9.98
C THR A 224 9.01 -17.35 -8.48
N PRO A 225 9.32 -18.42 -7.72
CA PRO A 225 9.66 -18.29 -6.30
C PRO A 225 10.90 -17.41 -6.09
N VAL A 226 10.89 -16.64 -5.03
CA VAL A 226 12.02 -15.76 -4.68
C VAL A 226 13.06 -16.55 -3.92
N TYR A 227 14.31 -16.51 -4.38
CA TYR A 227 15.45 -17.05 -3.66
C TYR A 227 15.93 -16.06 -2.58
N ARG A 228 16.53 -16.58 -1.52
CA ARG A 228 16.99 -15.76 -0.38
C ARG A 228 18.06 -14.75 -0.77
N GLN A 229 18.95 -15.08 -1.70
CA GLN A 229 19.94 -14.15 -2.22
C GLN A 229 19.30 -12.97 -2.98
N ASP A 230 18.26 -13.24 -3.78
CA ASP A 230 17.52 -12.20 -4.52
C ASP A 230 16.70 -11.31 -3.56
N MET A 231 16.10 -11.93 -2.54
CA MET A 231 15.39 -11.21 -1.48
C MET A 231 16.32 -10.25 -0.73
N ALA A 232 17.59 -10.64 -0.49
CA ALA A 232 18.56 -9.74 0.14
C ALA A 232 18.76 -8.47 -0.69
N ALA A 233 18.88 -8.61 -2.02
CA ALA A 233 18.97 -7.47 -2.94
C ALA A 233 17.70 -6.61 -2.92
N PHE A 234 16.52 -7.24 -2.90
CA PHE A 234 15.27 -6.50 -2.90
C PHE A 234 15.09 -5.66 -1.63
N ILE A 235 15.40 -6.21 -0.45
CA ILE A 235 15.28 -5.47 0.81
C ILE A 235 16.33 -4.38 0.91
N HIS A 236 17.57 -4.63 0.50
CA HIS A 236 18.62 -3.60 0.50
C HIS A 236 18.27 -2.43 -0.42
N ARG A 237 17.75 -2.71 -1.61
CA ARG A 237 17.30 -1.67 -2.54
C ARG A 237 16.06 -0.93 -2.03
N LEU A 238 15.18 -1.60 -1.29
CA LEU A 238 14.06 -0.94 -0.61
C LEU A 238 14.56 0.03 0.46
N ASP A 239 15.53 -0.37 1.29
CA ASP A 239 16.17 0.52 2.27
C ASP A 239 16.80 1.74 1.57
N ASN A 240 17.50 1.53 0.47
CA ASN A 240 18.07 2.62 -0.33
C ASN A 240 16.97 3.58 -0.84
N LEU A 241 15.84 3.05 -1.30
CA LEU A 241 14.69 3.86 -1.72
C LEU A 241 14.10 4.66 -0.55
N PHE A 242 14.04 4.08 0.66
CA PHE A 242 13.57 4.78 1.86
C PHE A 242 14.48 5.96 2.23
N ASN A 243 15.75 5.85 1.95
CA ASN A 243 16.77 6.89 2.20
C ASN A 243 16.86 7.94 1.07
N CYS A 244 16.12 7.80 -0.03
CA CYS A 244 16.05 8.86 -1.04
C CYS A 244 15.41 10.13 -0.47
N GLU A 245 15.96 11.28 -0.84
CA GLU A 245 15.32 12.56 -0.58
C GLU A 245 14.11 12.76 -1.51
N ARG A 246 13.06 13.40 -1.00
CA ARG A 246 11.81 13.64 -1.72
C ARG A 246 11.54 15.12 -1.82
N ASN A 247 11.75 15.68 -3.01
CA ASN A 247 11.40 17.05 -3.30
C ASN A 247 9.94 17.15 -3.71
N LYS A 248 9.17 17.94 -2.94
CA LYS A 248 7.77 18.25 -3.24
C LYS A 248 7.70 19.55 -4.01
N THR A 249 7.16 19.50 -5.22
CA THR A 249 6.85 20.70 -6.01
C THR A 249 5.33 20.86 -6.08
N LEU A 250 4.83 22.00 -5.65
CA LEU A 250 3.40 22.32 -5.74
C LEU A 250 3.00 22.41 -7.22
N ILE A 251 1.97 21.63 -7.60
CA ILE A 251 1.37 21.67 -8.95
C ILE A 251 0.12 22.52 -8.94
N LYS A 252 -0.71 22.34 -7.92
CA LYS A 252 -1.99 23.02 -7.77
C LYS A 252 -2.22 23.36 -6.30
N GLU A 253 -2.60 24.58 -6.02
CA GLU A 253 -2.96 24.99 -4.67
C GLU A 253 -4.26 24.33 -4.21
N ALA A 254 -4.42 24.20 -2.90
CA ALA A 254 -5.70 23.79 -2.32
C ALA A 254 -6.75 24.85 -2.67
N TRP A 255 -7.96 24.42 -2.98
CA TRP A 255 -9.06 25.31 -3.29
C TRP A 255 -10.38 24.73 -2.77
N THR A 256 -11.35 25.60 -2.58
CA THR A 256 -12.68 25.21 -2.15
C THR A 256 -13.69 25.50 -3.26
N GLU A 257 -14.60 24.58 -3.47
CA GLU A 257 -15.75 24.76 -4.34
C GLU A 257 -16.99 24.93 -3.47
N THR A 258 -17.79 25.94 -3.79
CA THR A 258 -19.07 26.15 -3.12
C THR A 258 -20.18 25.86 -4.11
N VAL A 259 -20.94 24.82 -3.86
CA VAL A 259 -22.10 24.42 -4.65
C VAL A 259 -23.35 24.94 -3.94
N ALA A 260 -24.08 25.81 -4.60
CA ALA A 260 -25.34 26.33 -4.09
C ALA A 260 -26.51 25.45 -4.52
N HIS A 261 -27.28 25.01 -3.57
CA HIS A 261 -28.53 24.29 -3.76
C HIS A 261 -29.68 25.28 -3.52
N PRO A 262 -30.47 25.62 -4.56
CA PRO A 262 -31.58 26.56 -4.39
C PRO A 262 -32.66 25.98 -3.49
N ALA A 263 -33.47 26.84 -2.90
CA ALA A 263 -34.64 26.38 -2.17
C ALA A 263 -35.63 25.67 -3.11
N GLU A 264 -36.11 24.55 -2.68
CA GLU A 264 -37.11 23.78 -3.41
C GLU A 264 -38.42 23.73 -2.62
N GLU A 265 -39.54 23.95 -3.30
CA GLU A 265 -40.85 23.71 -2.72
C GLU A 265 -41.29 22.28 -3.06
N LYS A 266 -41.43 21.47 -2.03
CA LYS A 266 -41.94 20.11 -2.15
C LYS A 266 -43.40 20.08 -1.73
N VAL A 267 -44.29 19.72 -2.64
CA VAL A 267 -45.69 19.48 -2.32
C VAL A 267 -45.77 18.22 -1.45
N VAL A 268 -46.09 18.39 -0.18
CA VAL A 268 -46.22 17.29 0.79
C VAL A 268 -47.60 16.66 0.70
N THR A 269 -48.61 17.51 0.45
CA THR A 269 -49.99 17.03 0.23
C THR A 269 -50.59 17.74 -0.96
N PRO A 270 -50.99 17.02 -2.02
CA PRO A 270 -51.68 17.63 -3.16
C PRO A 270 -52.99 18.27 -2.73
N GLY A 271 -53.32 19.42 -3.37
CA GLY A 271 -54.64 20.00 -3.19
C GLY A 271 -55.73 19.01 -3.58
N HIS A 272 -56.77 18.88 -2.79
CA HIS A 272 -57.84 17.95 -3.01
C HIS A 272 -59.18 18.56 -2.57
N TYR A 273 -60.29 17.98 -3.07
CA TYR A 273 -61.62 18.31 -2.62
C TYR A 273 -62.00 17.38 -1.46
N GLU A 274 -62.28 18.00 -0.28
CA GLU A 274 -62.87 17.27 0.85
C GLU A 274 -64.37 17.24 0.70
N THR A 275 -64.93 16.06 0.80
CA THR A 275 -66.39 15.88 0.87
C THR A 275 -66.80 15.90 2.34
N VAL A 276 -67.41 16.97 2.79
CA VAL A 276 -67.95 17.06 4.14
C VAL A 276 -69.32 16.45 4.16
N ILE A 277 -69.46 15.34 4.88
CA ILE A 277 -70.73 14.64 5.05
C ILE A 277 -71.48 15.24 6.23
N ILE A 278 -72.70 15.81 5.99
CA ILE A 278 -73.52 16.47 7.02
C ILE A 278 -74.49 15.49 7.72
N LYS A 279 -74.57 14.24 7.25
CA LYS A 279 -75.43 13.16 7.86
C LYS A 279 -74.71 11.87 7.96
N ASP A 280 -74.75 11.26 9.13
CA ASP A 280 -74.08 10.01 9.55
C ASP A 280 -72.55 10.03 9.49
N LYS A 281 -71.90 9.37 10.38
CA LYS A 281 -70.46 9.34 10.55
C LYS A 281 -69.88 8.20 9.67
N GLU A 282 -69.11 8.57 8.64
CA GLU A 282 -68.27 7.63 7.93
C GLU A 282 -66.81 7.81 8.31
N TRP A 283 -66.15 6.72 8.47
CA TRP A 283 -64.72 6.73 8.77
C TRP A 283 -63.91 7.05 7.50
N VAL A 284 -63.14 8.12 7.52
CA VAL A 284 -62.17 8.42 6.47
C VAL A 284 -60.80 7.92 6.93
N PRO A 285 -60.21 6.96 6.18
CA PRO A 285 -58.94 6.40 6.58
C PRO A 285 -57.81 7.43 6.51
N PRO A 286 -56.75 7.27 7.33
CA PRO A 286 -55.60 8.14 7.30
C PRO A 286 -54.84 8.10 5.96
N VAL A 287 -54.30 9.22 5.53
CA VAL A 287 -53.39 9.29 4.39
C VAL A 287 -52.00 8.94 4.85
N THR A 288 -51.44 7.94 4.25
CA THR A 288 -50.06 7.49 4.53
C THR A 288 -49.17 7.79 3.37
N LYS A 289 -47.94 8.15 3.68
CA LYS A 289 -46.85 8.39 2.71
C LYS A 289 -45.69 7.49 3.08
N GLU A 290 -45.10 6.88 2.08
CA GLU A 290 -43.83 6.20 2.26
C GLU A 290 -42.66 7.19 2.10
N GLU A 291 -41.81 7.21 3.09
CA GLU A 291 -40.56 7.99 3.05
C GLU A 291 -39.37 7.05 3.03
N PRO A 292 -38.38 7.32 2.18
CA PRO A 292 -37.19 6.49 2.14
C PRO A 292 -36.38 6.64 3.43
N VAL A 293 -35.97 5.50 3.98
CA VAL A 293 -35.03 5.42 5.10
C VAL A 293 -33.63 5.21 4.54
N TYR A 294 -32.70 6.07 4.94
CA TYR A 294 -31.31 5.99 4.52
C TYR A 294 -30.43 5.63 5.70
N GLU A 295 -29.50 4.72 5.47
CA GLU A 295 -28.41 4.46 6.41
C GLU A 295 -27.08 4.89 5.81
N THR A 296 -26.24 5.46 6.64
CA THR A 296 -24.88 5.81 6.25
C THR A 296 -24.02 4.56 6.25
N GLN A 297 -23.55 4.15 5.09
CA GLN A 297 -22.67 3.00 4.93
C GLN A 297 -21.36 3.40 4.32
N ASN A 298 -20.29 2.82 4.83
CA ASN A 298 -19.00 2.90 4.19
C ASN A 298 -18.91 1.78 3.16
N VAL A 299 -19.03 2.14 1.92
CA VAL A 299 -18.92 1.21 0.80
C VAL A 299 -17.50 1.22 0.30
N GLU A 300 -16.90 0.03 0.28
CA GLU A 300 -15.62 -0.14 -0.37
C GLU A 300 -15.81 -0.01 -1.88
N MET A 301 -14.99 0.83 -2.48
CA MET A 301 -15.04 1.17 -3.90
C MET A 301 -13.76 0.74 -4.58
N TYR A 302 -13.89 0.27 -5.79
CA TYR A 302 -12.79 0.17 -6.74
C TYR A 302 -12.75 1.44 -7.58
N ARG A 303 -11.55 2.01 -7.77
CA ARG A 303 -11.31 3.15 -8.67
C ARG A 303 -10.22 2.77 -9.64
N PHE A 304 -10.50 2.94 -10.92
CA PHE A 304 -9.60 2.69 -12.03
C PHE A 304 -8.87 3.96 -12.47
N PRO A 305 -7.79 3.84 -13.26
CA PRO A 305 -6.99 4.99 -13.70
C PRO A 305 -7.74 6.02 -14.53
N ASP A 306 -8.77 5.62 -15.27
CA ASP A 306 -9.63 6.49 -16.07
C ASP A 306 -10.67 7.26 -15.21
N GLY A 307 -10.72 6.98 -13.90
CA GLY A 307 -11.67 7.56 -12.97
C GLY A 307 -12.98 6.79 -12.83
N TYR A 308 -13.15 5.67 -13.52
CA TYR A 308 -14.29 4.80 -13.30
C TYR A 308 -14.28 4.23 -11.88
N GLU A 309 -15.45 4.25 -11.24
CA GLU A 309 -15.62 3.78 -9.86
C GLU A 309 -16.85 2.87 -9.76
N ARG A 310 -16.71 1.78 -9.03
CA ARG A 310 -17.84 0.95 -8.65
C ARG A 310 -17.67 0.31 -7.26
N PRO A 311 -18.77 -0.06 -6.59
CA PRO A 311 -18.71 -0.77 -5.32
C PRO A 311 -18.05 -2.16 -5.44
N SER A 312 -17.25 -2.51 -4.45
CA SER A 312 -16.67 -3.87 -4.35
C SER A 312 -17.73 -4.96 -4.22
N SER A 313 -18.92 -4.61 -3.72
CA SER A 313 -20.07 -5.50 -3.60
C SER A 313 -20.63 -6.03 -4.93
N GLN A 314 -20.29 -5.38 -6.05
CA GLN A 314 -20.64 -5.86 -7.39
C GLN A 314 -19.74 -7.02 -7.87
N GLY A 315 -18.89 -7.53 -7.00
CA GLY A 315 -18.02 -8.66 -7.26
C GLY A 315 -16.56 -8.26 -7.51
N ARG A 316 -15.74 -9.27 -7.76
CA ARG A 316 -14.33 -9.05 -8.11
C ARG A 316 -14.23 -8.26 -9.40
N VAL A 317 -13.17 -7.47 -9.49
CA VAL A 317 -12.83 -6.81 -10.75
C VAL A 317 -12.56 -7.88 -11.79
N THR A 318 -13.23 -7.78 -12.92
CA THR A 318 -13.10 -8.72 -14.03
C THR A 318 -12.00 -8.27 -14.98
N ASP A 319 -11.56 -9.22 -15.81
CA ASP A 319 -10.55 -8.93 -16.82
C ASP A 319 -11.10 -7.91 -17.85
N GLU A 320 -12.40 -8.00 -18.19
CA GLU A 320 -13.04 -7.04 -19.08
C GLU A 320 -13.11 -5.62 -18.50
N GLU A 321 -13.29 -5.50 -17.18
CA GLU A 321 -13.25 -4.19 -16.53
C GLU A 321 -11.85 -3.61 -16.50
N MET A 322 -10.82 -4.44 -16.30
CA MET A 322 -9.42 -4.01 -16.36
C MET A 322 -9.03 -3.61 -17.80
N ASP A 323 -9.49 -4.35 -18.78
CA ASP A 323 -9.28 -4.01 -20.20
C ASP A 323 -9.97 -2.69 -20.59
N ALA A 324 -11.15 -2.42 -20.00
CA ALA A 324 -11.95 -1.23 -20.31
C ALA A 324 -11.47 0.04 -19.59
N HIS A 325 -10.97 -0.08 -18.34
CA HIS A 325 -10.77 1.04 -17.42
C HIS A 325 -9.33 1.21 -16.91
N GLY A 326 -8.41 0.28 -17.24
CA GLY A 326 -6.98 0.36 -16.93
C GLY A 326 -6.45 -0.84 -16.17
N GLU A 327 -5.13 -1.03 -16.23
CA GLU A 327 -4.44 -2.25 -15.81
C GLU A 327 -4.32 -2.44 -14.29
N TYR A 328 -4.84 -1.52 -13.50
CA TYR A 328 -4.86 -1.62 -12.04
C TYR A 328 -6.05 -0.85 -11.47
N TYR A 329 -6.36 -1.11 -10.22
CA TYR A 329 -7.36 -0.34 -9.47
C TYR A 329 -6.85 -0.10 -8.04
N THR A 330 -7.40 0.92 -7.41
CA THR A 330 -7.21 1.20 -5.99
C THR A 330 -8.50 0.93 -5.23
N THR A 331 -8.40 0.53 -3.98
CA THR A 331 -9.55 0.42 -3.09
C THR A 331 -9.58 1.60 -2.13
N TYR A 332 -10.77 2.13 -1.90
CA TYR A 332 -11.00 3.15 -0.88
C TYR A 332 -12.42 3.02 -0.35
N TYR A 333 -12.69 3.61 0.81
CA TYR A 333 -14.04 3.64 1.39
C TYR A 333 -14.70 4.96 1.08
N LYS A 334 -15.91 4.89 0.50
CA LYS A 334 -16.78 6.04 0.25
C LYS A 334 -17.97 5.96 1.17
N THR A 335 -18.12 6.97 1.99
CA THR A 335 -19.33 7.10 2.79
C THR A 335 -20.48 7.48 1.89
N THR A 336 -21.49 6.63 1.82
CA THR A 336 -22.69 6.88 1.03
C THR A 336 -23.92 6.60 1.85
N GLN A 337 -24.98 7.27 1.47
CA GLN A 337 -26.32 6.98 2.01
C GLN A 337 -26.96 5.94 1.12
N VAL A 338 -27.25 4.78 1.68
CA VAL A 338 -27.93 3.69 0.99
C VAL A 338 -29.36 3.65 1.50
N GLN A 339 -30.32 3.65 0.57
CA GLN A 339 -31.72 3.46 0.92
C GLN A 339 -31.91 2.02 1.37
N THR A 340 -32.25 1.84 2.65
CA THR A 340 -32.43 0.52 3.28
C THR A 340 -33.89 0.09 3.38
N GLY A 341 -34.81 1.01 3.08
CA GLY A 341 -36.24 0.70 3.13
C GLY A 341 -37.12 1.92 2.92
N THR A 342 -38.37 1.76 3.20
CA THR A 342 -39.38 2.83 3.31
C THR A 342 -40.09 2.72 4.65
N THR A 343 -40.46 3.82 5.23
CA THR A 343 -41.34 3.87 6.41
C THR A 343 -42.63 4.56 6.07
N THR A 344 -43.73 3.99 6.57
CA THR A 344 -45.04 4.60 6.35
C THR A 344 -45.30 5.67 7.39
N VAL A 345 -45.40 6.92 6.95
CA VAL A 345 -45.74 8.06 7.82
C VAL A 345 -47.19 8.44 7.59
N ILE A 346 -47.94 8.60 8.69
CA ILE A 346 -49.32 9.11 8.63
C ILE A 346 -49.22 10.63 8.37
N VAL A 347 -49.62 11.07 7.18
CA VAL A 347 -49.60 12.47 6.75
C VAL A 347 -50.84 13.22 7.28
N THR A 348 -51.95 12.55 7.30
CA THR A 348 -53.20 13.09 7.83
C THR A 348 -53.93 12.08 8.64
N PRO A 349 -54.29 12.29 9.89
CA PRO A 349 -55.09 11.35 10.68
C PRO A 349 -56.44 11.08 10.04
N GLY A 350 -56.91 9.84 10.12
CA GLY A 350 -58.26 9.50 9.75
C GLY A 350 -59.30 10.21 10.63
N TYR A 351 -60.43 10.57 10.08
CA TYR A 351 -61.48 11.25 10.80
C TYR A 351 -62.90 10.74 10.40
N TRP A 352 -63.86 10.95 11.26
CA TRP A 352 -65.25 10.62 10.98
C TRP A 352 -65.96 11.82 10.34
N THR A 353 -66.57 11.61 9.18
CA THR A 353 -67.35 12.65 8.50
C THR A 353 -68.83 12.44 8.67
N ASN A 354 -69.65 13.50 8.54
CA ASN A 354 -71.12 13.39 8.49
C ASN A 354 -71.60 13.28 7.02
N PRO A 355 -72.72 12.64 6.74
CA PRO A 355 -73.16 12.22 5.40
C PRO A 355 -73.71 13.34 4.49
N VAL A 356 -73.78 14.60 4.92
CA VAL A 356 -74.09 15.69 3.98
C VAL A 356 -72.77 16.21 3.44
N THR A 357 -72.57 16.11 2.14
CA THR A 357 -71.32 16.46 1.51
C THR A 357 -71.38 17.85 0.90
N GLU A 358 -70.46 18.71 1.32
CA GLU A 358 -70.05 19.89 0.60
C GLU A 358 -68.60 19.69 0.14
N GLN A 359 -68.37 19.96 -1.13
CA GLN A 359 -66.99 19.86 -1.65
C GLN A 359 -66.25 21.15 -1.33
N LYS A 360 -65.28 21.07 -0.40
CA LYS A 360 -64.42 22.20 -0.06
C LYS A 360 -63.02 21.90 -0.59
N TRP A 361 -62.52 22.83 -1.35
CA TRP A 361 -61.14 22.75 -1.81
C TRP A 361 -60.19 22.97 -0.64
N VAL A 362 -59.23 22.07 -0.45
CA VAL A 362 -58.11 22.20 0.49
C VAL A 362 -56.85 22.46 -0.35
N ASP A 363 -56.19 23.54 -0.08
CA ASP A 363 -54.95 23.93 -0.79
C ASP A 363 -53.83 22.94 -0.49
N PRO A 364 -52.93 22.69 -1.46
CA PRO A 364 -51.78 21.84 -1.25
C PRO A 364 -50.91 22.37 -0.10
N VAL A 365 -50.46 21.47 0.75
CA VAL A 365 -49.43 21.80 1.76
C VAL A 365 -48.08 21.63 1.10
N THR A 366 -47.31 22.71 1.05
CA THR A 366 -45.93 22.74 0.55
C THR A 366 -44.96 22.86 1.73
N GLU A 367 -43.92 22.09 1.73
CA GLU A 367 -42.77 22.23 2.62
C GLU A 367 -41.63 22.87 1.82
N THR A 368 -41.10 23.96 2.31
CA THR A 368 -39.95 24.63 1.66
C THR A 368 -38.67 24.01 2.21
N ILE A 369 -37.92 23.30 1.40
CA ILE A 369 -36.55 22.96 1.70
C ILE A 369 -35.72 24.23 1.52
N PRO A 370 -35.14 24.79 2.60
CA PRO A 370 -34.37 26.00 2.46
C PRO A 370 -33.15 25.80 1.56
N ALA A 371 -32.76 26.86 0.85
CA ALA A 371 -31.50 26.86 0.11
C ALA A 371 -30.32 26.58 1.06
N TRP A 372 -29.41 25.76 0.63
CA TRP A 372 -28.20 25.43 1.35
C TRP A 372 -26.99 25.42 0.44
N THR A 373 -25.81 25.49 1.01
CA THR A 373 -24.55 25.45 0.27
C THR A 373 -23.69 24.31 0.78
N GLU A 374 -23.11 23.58 -0.17
CA GLU A 374 -22.10 22.57 0.08
C GLU A 374 -20.72 23.17 -0.20
N THR A 375 -19.78 22.95 0.71
CA THR A 375 -18.38 23.34 0.51
C THR A 375 -17.56 22.07 0.31
N ILE A 376 -16.96 21.93 -0.86
CA ILE A 376 -16.09 20.83 -1.22
C ILE A 376 -14.64 21.32 -1.15
N GLU A 377 -13.85 20.70 -0.27
CA GLU A 377 -12.43 21.01 -0.14
C GLU A 377 -11.61 20.17 -1.11
N HIS A 378 -10.79 20.82 -1.92
CA HIS A 378 -9.83 20.18 -2.81
C HIS A 378 -8.42 20.43 -2.26
N PRO A 379 -7.72 19.37 -1.79
CA PRO A 379 -6.36 19.52 -1.26
C PRO A 379 -5.37 19.92 -2.34
N ALA A 380 -4.26 20.52 -1.92
CA ALA A 380 -3.17 20.89 -2.82
C ALA A 380 -2.54 19.63 -3.45
N GLU A 381 -2.21 19.72 -4.73
CA GLU A 381 -1.55 18.66 -5.48
C GLU A 381 -0.04 18.92 -5.57
N TYR A 382 0.74 17.89 -5.33
CA TYR A 382 2.20 17.95 -5.37
C TYR A 382 2.79 16.91 -6.32
N LYS A 383 3.83 17.30 -7.03
CA LYS A 383 4.75 16.36 -7.69
C LYS A 383 5.88 16.01 -6.73
N ILE A 384 6.10 14.71 -6.52
CA ILE A 384 7.23 14.21 -5.75
C ILE A 384 8.30 13.72 -6.71
N THR A 385 9.53 14.17 -6.49
CA THR A 385 10.70 13.75 -7.26
C THR A 385 11.72 13.18 -6.30
N LEU A 386 12.21 11.97 -6.60
CA LEU A 386 13.28 11.32 -5.84
C LEU A 386 14.63 11.88 -6.27
N VAL A 387 15.45 12.28 -5.30
CA VAL A 387 16.80 12.80 -5.53
C VAL A 387 17.78 12.16 -4.52
N ASN A 388 19.05 12.18 -4.85
CA ASN A 388 20.13 11.64 -4.00
C ASN A 388 19.89 10.17 -3.57
N CYS A 389 19.23 9.39 -4.43
CA CYS A 389 19.05 7.96 -4.19
C CYS A 389 20.42 7.26 -4.24
N ARG A 390 20.74 6.49 -3.21
CA ARG A 390 21.86 5.57 -3.28
C ARG A 390 21.45 4.43 -4.21
N VAL A 391 21.99 4.45 -5.42
CA VAL A 391 21.85 3.33 -6.33
C VAL A 391 22.78 2.23 -5.82
N ALA A 392 22.19 1.05 -5.49
CA ALA A 392 22.95 -0.12 -5.10
C ALA A 392 23.64 -0.76 -6.31
#